data_b26c4cbc1901983e0a4824b83c49e750
#
_entry.id   b26c4cbc1901983e0a4824b83c49e750
#
_cell.length_a   1.000
_cell.length_b   1.000
_cell.length_c   1.000
_cell.angle_alpha   90.00
_cell.angle_beta   90.00
_cell.angle_gamma   90.00
#
_symmetry.space_group_name_H-M   'P 1'
#
loop_
_entity.id
_entity.type
_entity.pdbx_description
1 polymer ?
#
loop_
_entity_poly.entity_id
_entity_poly.type
_entity_poly.pdbx_seq_one_letter_code
_entity_poly.pdbx_strand_id
1 'polypeptide(L)'
;MDDDNHYYRYLTKGNYIIYVGSYEFDRFEVTGSEERDITLDYARIFGKCSNTYLYKNVNNDYYSTYVSGTSGWYEVYLKPGTYQVIDGDTVVDTVDVALGDTRKDYIEHSCKGNLLDVSGLTVPEEMRETGSYTIFVERNGEQYKSFFVPMDGEENAFDYELDLLDGEYEFFYADTSIAKVTINGSDVVKDLTLPLKYVKIKLFDAENHVIPLSEQNYVKETKGSGNEYYLTEGPVGYSAHAMLPLGSYVFGGENKNIQDMQNATFTVTKGDDVVSVNTQLYQVSGYCKLNGVNASDDARITFFDKDSSSTCAVNEMEDGKYSVYVSAGEYIVKISNSEGILASEKITVTDASVEKNFDIEVGKLTGKLSWENGSSFTDFDTNMWQIGLRMEEPYYSGRVAGLGKDGSFEVKDILFGTYDVMVYSEYSNAYVNVGTITIDSKTKSRDFVISGYAVHVKMVDSDGNPMKGEQFSFVNTEDETDTKYFCTNTEGEAYLIVSKPGTYKAMLRKESYGTVTVTDKNVSAILRKSEP
;
A
#
# COMPACT_ATOMS: atom_id res chain seq x y z
N MET A 1 -35.51 -30.80 -41.76
CA MET A 1 -36.87 -31.32 -41.62
C MET A 1 -37.69 -30.69 -42.71
N ASP A 2 -38.59 -31.45 -43.32
CA ASP A 2 -39.64 -30.91 -44.20
C ASP A 2 -40.88 -30.50 -43.38
N ASP A 3 -41.90 -29.97 -44.07
CA ASP A 3 -43.14 -29.49 -43.44
C ASP A 3 -43.93 -30.60 -42.70
N ASP A 4 -43.60 -31.88 -42.95
CA ASP A 4 -44.20 -33.03 -42.32
C ASP A 4 -43.34 -33.67 -41.20
N ASN A 5 -42.29 -32.97 -40.77
CA ASN A 5 -41.29 -33.39 -39.77
C ASN A 5 -40.44 -34.59 -40.20
N HIS A 6 -40.33 -34.87 -41.49
CA HIS A 6 -39.43 -35.88 -41.99
C HIS A 6 -38.02 -35.33 -42.17
N TYR A 7 -37.02 -36.21 -42.01
CA TYR A 7 -35.63 -35.89 -42.30
C TYR A 7 -35.04 -36.99 -43.21
N TYR A 8 -34.13 -36.61 -44.09
CA TYR A 8 -33.42 -37.49 -44.98
C TYR A 8 -31.92 -37.27 -44.83
N ARG A 9 -31.20 -38.40 -44.68
CA ARG A 9 -29.73 -38.37 -44.68
C ARG A 9 -29.22 -39.59 -45.46
N TYR A 10 -28.16 -39.40 -46.23
CA TYR A 10 -27.42 -40.48 -46.84
C TYR A 10 -26.27 -40.85 -45.92
N LEU A 11 -26.29 -42.03 -45.37
CA LEU A 11 -25.29 -42.55 -44.46
C LEU A 11 -24.66 -43.82 -45.06
N THR A 12 -23.38 -44.03 -44.85
CA THR A 12 -22.70 -45.30 -45.16
C THR A 12 -23.07 -46.34 -44.08
N LYS A 13 -22.86 -47.63 -44.39
CA LYS A 13 -23.04 -48.65 -43.35
C LYS A 13 -22.10 -48.36 -42.15
N GLY A 14 -22.67 -48.48 -40.95
CA GLY A 14 -21.90 -48.19 -39.72
C GLY A 14 -22.78 -47.80 -38.54
N ASN A 15 -22.15 -47.59 -37.39
CA ASN A 15 -22.81 -47.13 -36.17
C ASN A 15 -22.90 -45.63 -36.13
N TYR A 16 -24.06 -45.12 -35.81
CA TYR A 16 -24.34 -43.68 -35.74
C TYR A 16 -24.98 -43.30 -34.41
N ILE A 17 -24.75 -42.07 -34.04
CA ILE A 17 -25.38 -41.45 -32.87
C ILE A 17 -26.16 -40.23 -33.37
N ILE A 18 -27.41 -40.13 -32.96
CA ILE A 18 -28.23 -38.94 -33.18
C ILE A 18 -28.10 -38.03 -31.96
N TYR A 19 -27.77 -36.76 -32.22
CA TYR A 19 -27.79 -35.71 -31.23
C TYR A 19 -28.97 -34.78 -31.52
N VAL A 20 -29.64 -34.34 -30.44
CA VAL A 20 -30.58 -33.22 -30.46
C VAL A 20 -29.95 -32.11 -29.59
N GLY A 21 -29.45 -31.05 -30.24
CA GLY A 21 -28.59 -30.11 -29.60
C GLY A 21 -27.26 -30.76 -29.17
N SER A 22 -26.90 -30.69 -27.91
CA SER A 22 -25.73 -31.36 -27.31
C SER A 22 -26.02 -32.73 -26.72
N TYR A 23 -27.27 -33.22 -26.80
CA TYR A 23 -27.70 -34.43 -26.16
C TYR A 23 -27.63 -35.63 -27.10
N GLU A 24 -27.00 -36.72 -26.66
CA GLU A 24 -27.08 -38.01 -27.31
C GLU A 24 -28.51 -38.54 -27.16
N PHE A 25 -29.19 -38.68 -28.31
CA PHE A 25 -30.60 -39.09 -28.33
C PHE A 25 -30.76 -40.59 -28.57
N ASP A 26 -30.08 -41.13 -29.60
CA ASP A 26 -30.19 -42.53 -29.98
C ASP A 26 -28.89 -43.01 -30.61
N ARG A 27 -28.64 -44.34 -30.50
CA ARG A 27 -27.54 -45.04 -31.17
C ARG A 27 -28.13 -46.13 -32.02
N PHE A 28 -27.74 -46.20 -33.30
CA PHE A 28 -28.24 -47.19 -34.22
C PHE A 28 -27.17 -47.59 -35.22
N GLU A 29 -27.35 -48.79 -35.80
CA GLU A 29 -26.52 -49.31 -36.87
C GLU A 29 -27.27 -49.20 -38.22
N VAL A 30 -26.63 -48.61 -39.23
CA VAL A 30 -27.11 -48.55 -40.60
C VAL A 30 -26.56 -49.77 -41.36
N THR A 31 -27.41 -50.70 -41.72
CA THR A 31 -27.04 -51.87 -42.49
C THR A 31 -27.52 -51.79 -43.92
N GLY A 32 -28.48 -50.93 -44.21
CA GLY A 32 -29.11 -50.74 -45.54
C GLY A 32 -30.02 -49.52 -45.56
N SER A 33 -30.81 -49.33 -46.59
CA SER A 33 -31.85 -48.30 -46.58
C SER A 33 -32.94 -48.71 -45.60
N GLU A 34 -33.19 -47.80 -44.64
CA GLU A 34 -34.19 -47.98 -43.60
C GLU A 34 -34.95 -46.68 -43.34
N GLU A 35 -36.18 -46.83 -42.94
CA GLU A 35 -37.00 -45.76 -42.40
C GLU A 35 -37.09 -45.99 -40.89
N ARG A 36 -36.88 -44.87 -40.13
CA ARG A 36 -36.84 -44.97 -38.69
C ARG A 36 -37.61 -43.80 -38.07
N ASP A 37 -38.65 -44.17 -37.35
CA ASP A 37 -39.40 -43.21 -36.56
C ASP A 37 -38.58 -42.85 -35.29
N ILE A 38 -38.42 -41.59 -35.05
CA ILE A 38 -37.74 -41.07 -33.86
C ILE A 38 -38.79 -40.33 -33.04
N THR A 39 -39.06 -40.84 -31.85
CA THR A 39 -39.88 -40.14 -30.88
C THR A 39 -38.99 -39.42 -29.90
N LEU A 40 -39.09 -38.10 -29.85
CA LEU A 40 -38.31 -37.29 -28.96
C LEU A 40 -38.94 -37.28 -27.56
N ASP A 41 -38.30 -37.98 -26.61
CA ASP A 41 -38.69 -37.98 -25.20
C ASP A 41 -38.16 -36.73 -24.49
N TYR A 42 -38.58 -35.56 -24.97
CA TYR A 42 -38.22 -34.26 -24.38
C TYR A 42 -39.45 -33.52 -23.92
N ALA A 43 -39.29 -32.86 -22.75
CA ALA A 43 -40.20 -31.87 -22.27
C ALA A 43 -39.78 -30.50 -22.76
N ARG A 44 -40.71 -29.64 -23.07
CA ARG A 44 -40.48 -28.24 -23.38
C ARG A 44 -40.62 -27.41 -22.11
N ILE A 45 -39.56 -26.74 -21.72
CA ILE A 45 -39.58 -25.74 -20.64
C ILE A 45 -39.47 -24.35 -21.27
N PHE A 46 -40.36 -23.49 -20.93
CA PHE A 46 -40.37 -22.13 -21.46
C PHE A 46 -40.87 -21.13 -20.43
N GLY A 47 -40.50 -19.86 -20.60
CA GLY A 47 -40.92 -18.80 -19.71
C GLY A 47 -40.21 -17.51 -19.93
N LYS A 48 -40.42 -16.59 -19.01
CA LYS A 48 -39.65 -15.34 -18.95
C LYS A 48 -38.40 -15.54 -18.09
N CYS A 49 -37.28 -14.96 -18.50
CA CYS A 49 -36.16 -14.83 -17.59
C CYS A 49 -35.40 -13.51 -17.82
N SER A 50 -34.94 -12.92 -16.73
CA SER A 50 -34.19 -11.66 -16.74
C SER A 50 -32.68 -11.89 -16.90
N ASN A 51 -32.20 -13.10 -16.60
CA ASN A 51 -30.78 -13.43 -16.57
C ASN A 51 -30.49 -14.76 -17.27
N THR A 52 -29.26 -15.24 -17.20
CA THR A 52 -28.84 -16.55 -17.71
C THR A 52 -28.75 -17.55 -16.56
N TYR A 53 -29.42 -18.69 -16.70
CA TYR A 53 -29.44 -19.75 -15.70
C TYR A 53 -28.91 -21.05 -16.28
N LEU A 54 -28.26 -21.87 -15.45
CA LEU A 54 -27.87 -23.23 -15.80
C LEU A 54 -28.91 -24.21 -15.27
N TYR A 55 -29.58 -24.92 -16.16
CA TYR A 55 -30.34 -26.13 -15.82
C TYR A 55 -29.38 -27.31 -15.73
N LYS A 56 -29.03 -27.72 -14.52
CA LYS A 56 -28.12 -28.85 -14.27
C LYS A 56 -28.89 -30.08 -13.88
N ASN A 57 -28.81 -31.15 -14.71
CA ASN A 57 -29.44 -32.42 -14.38
C ASN A 57 -28.73 -33.06 -13.18
N VAL A 58 -29.49 -33.45 -12.16
CA VAL A 58 -28.96 -34.01 -10.92
C VAL A 58 -28.25 -35.35 -11.12
N ASN A 59 -28.67 -36.14 -12.11
CA ASN A 59 -28.16 -37.49 -12.32
C ASN A 59 -27.19 -37.60 -13.51
N ASN A 60 -27.15 -36.61 -14.39
CA ASN A 60 -26.32 -36.68 -15.58
C ASN A 60 -25.95 -35.30 -16.12
N ASP A 61 -24.71 -34.88 -15.91
CA ASP A 61 -24.21 -33.59 -16.35
C ASP A 61 -24.31 -33.37 -17.88
N TYR A 62 -24.35 -34.41 -18.69
CA TYR A 62 -24.55 -34.30 -20.14
C TYR A 62 -25.91 -33.72 -20.54
N TYR A 63 -26.88 -33.76 -19.64
CA TYR A 63 -28.21 -33.18 -19.87
C TYR A 63 -28.35 -31.77 -19.29
N SER A 64 -27.24 -31.14 -18.93
CA SER A 64 -27.23 -29.79 -18.42
C SER A 64 -27.14 -28.78 -19.56
N THR A 65 -27.83 -27.64 -19.44
CA THR A 65 -27.84 -26.59 -20.47
C THR A 65 -28.08 -25.21 -19.87
N TYR A 66 -27.53 -24.22 -20.53
CA TYR A 66 -27.80 -22.84 -20.18
C TYR A 66 -29.07 -22.34 -20.87
N VAL A 67 -29.86 -21.58 -20.16
CA VAL A 67 -30.99 -20.81 -20.68
C VAL A 67 -30.75 -19.33 -20.48
N SER A 68 -31.01 -18.55 -21.52
CA SER A 68 -30.89 -17.10 -21.47
C SER A 68 -32.08 -16.50 -22.20
N GLY A 69 -32.70 -15.50 -21.58
CA GLY A 69 -33.83 -14.81 -22.16
C GLY A 69 -33.41 -13.87 -23.29
N THR A 70 -33.54 -14.33 -24.53
CA THR A 70 -33.46 -13.39 -25.65
C THR A 70 -34.78 -12.64 -25.72
N SER A 71 -34.75 -11.29 -25.56
CA SER A 71 -35.96 -10.45 -25.48
C SER A 71 -36.86 -10.79 -24.27
N GLY A 72 -36.29 -11.32 -23.19
CA GLY A 72 -37.03 -11.63 -21.97
C GLY A 72 -37.77 -12.97 -21.97
N TRP A 73 -37.58 -13.79 -22.97
CA TRP A 73 -38.16 -15.12 -23.06
C TRP A 73 -37.11 -16.19 -23.34
N TYR A 74 -37.28 -17.39 -22.76
CA TYR A 74 -36.47 -18.57 -23.07
C TYR A 74 -37.33 -19.76 -23.40
N GLU A 75 -36.76 -20.71 -24.12
CA GLU A 75 -37.31 -21.99 -24.43
C GLU A 75 -36.18 -23.02 -24.49
N VAL A 76 -36.37 -24.15 -23.84
CA VAL A 76 -35.40 -25.24 -23.84
C VAL A 76 -36.12 -26.60 -23.85
N TYR A 77 -35.51 -27.57 -24.50
CA TYR A 77 -35.99 -28.94 -24.54
C TYR A 77 -35.10 -29.81 -23.66
N LEU A 78 -35.66 -30.42 -22.62
CA LEU A 78 -34.93 -31.20 -21.62
C LEU A 78 -35.46 -32.64 -21.56
N LYS A 79 -34.59 -33.60 -21.29
CA LYS A 79 -35.04 -34.94 -20.94
C LYS A 79 -35.79 -34.95 -19.62
N PRO A 80 -36.79 -35.82 -19.42
CA PRO A 80 -37.42 -36.00 -18.12
C PRO A 80 -36.39 -36.29 -17.03
N GLY A 81 -36.53 -35.64 -15.88
CA GLY A 81 -35.62 -35.77 -14.75
C GLY A 81 -35.65 -34.55 -13.82
N THR A 82 -34.87 -34.61 -12.77
CA THR A 82 -34.74 -33.50 -11.81
C THR A 82 -33.58 -32.61 -12.22
N TYR A 83 -33.84 -31.30 -12.29
CA TYR A 83 -32.85 -30.28 -12.64
C TYR A 83 -32.73 -29.26 -11.54
N GLN A 84 -31.51 -28.98 -11.15
CA GLN A 84 -31.19 -27.76 -10.38
C GLN A 84 -31.06 -26.59 -11.35
N VAL A 85 -31.69 -25.48 -11.03
CA VAL A 85 -31.53 -24.21 -11.74
C VAL A 85 -30.54 -23.37 -10.95
N ILE A 86 -29.44 -23.00 -11.59
CA ILE A 86 -28.30 -22.39 -10.95
C ILE A 86 -28.11 -20.98 -11.54
N ASP A 87 -27.98 -19.99 -10.64
CA ASP A 87 -27.55 -18.63 -10.94
C ASP A 87 -26.16 -18.42 -10.35
N GLY A 88 -25.16 -18.19 -11.21
CA GLY A 88 -23.75 -18.21 -10.78
C GLY A 88 -23.38 -19.58 -10.20
N ASP A 89 -23.12 -19.62 -8.90
CA ASP A 89 -22.78 -20.85 -8.15
C ASP A 89 -23.92 -21.34 -7.24
N THR A 90 -25.06 -20.65 -7.22
CA THR A 90 -26.14 -20.89 -6.25
C THR A 90 -27.35 -21.58 -6.92
N VAL A 91 -27.86 -22.62 -6.28
CA VAL A 91 -29.11 -23.26 -6.69
C VAL A 91 -30.28 -22.37 -6.30
N VAL A 92 -30.99 -21.84 -7.32
CA VAL A 92 -32.12 -20.93 -7.12
C VAL A 92 -33.47 -21.62 -7.21
N ASP A 93 -33.56 -22.77 -7.90
CA ASP A 93 -34.76 -23.59 -8.01
C ASP A 93 -34.39 -25.04 -8.26
N THR A 94 -35.33 -25.95 -8.00
CA THR A 94 -35.24 -27.37 -8.40
C THR A 94 -36.52 -27.72 -9.13
N VAL A 95 -36.40 -28.23 -10.38
CA VAL A 95 -37.52 -28.49 -11.28
C VAL A 95 -37.55 -29.98 -11.65
N ASP A 96 -38.65 -30.61 -11.36
CA ASP A 96 -38.93 -31.95 -11.88
C ASP A 96 -39.58 -31.85 -13.28
N VAL A 97 -38.82 -32.24 -14.27
CA VAL A 97 -39.20 -32.17 -15.68
C VAL A 97 -39.89 -33.49 -16.08
N ALA A 98 -41.16 -33.44 -16.44
CA ALA A 98 -41.93 -34.53 -17.01
C ALA A 98 -42.22 -34.23 -18.49
N LEU A 99 -42.57 -35.25 -19.27
CA LEU A 99 -42.98 -35.07 -20.66
C LEU A 99 -44.14 -34.05 -20.77
N GLY A 100 -44.04 -33.18 -21.76
CA GLY A 100 -45.02 -32.12 -22.03
C GLY A 100 -44.43 -30.72 -21.85
N ASP A 101 -45.32 -29.74 -21.90
CA ASP A 101 -44.97 -28.33 -21.80
C ASP A 101 -45.04 -27.86 -20.35
N THR A 102 -43.96 -27.24 -19.86
CA THR A 102 -43.91 -26.64 -18.52
C THR A 102 -43.48 -25.19 -18.63
N ARG A 103 -44.26 -24.28 -18.04
CA ARG A 103 -43.88 -22.90 -17.94
C ARG A 103 -43.20 -22.63 -16.59
N LYS A 104 -42.03 -22.00 -16.64
CA LYS A 104 -41.27 -21.54 -15.48
C LYS A 104 -40.75 -20.11 -15.77
N ASP A 105 -41.13 -19.15 -14.95
CA ASP A 105 -40.68 -17.77 -15.09
C ASP A 105 -39.63 -17.50 -14.03
N TYR A 106 -38.51 -16.89 -14.43
CA TYR A 106 -37.42 -16.43 -13.58
C TYR A 106 -37.27 -14.92 -13.78
N ILE A 107 -38.20 -14.18 -13.19
CA ILE A 107 -38.25 -12.73 -13.25
C ILE A 107 -37.62 -12.19 -11.97
N GLU A 108 -36.59 -11.38 -12.13
CA GLU A 108 -35.97 -10.67 -11.02
C GLU A 108 -36.72 -9.37 -10.75
N HIS A 109 -36.77 -8.99 -9.50
CA HIS A 109 -37.37 -7.77 -8.99
C HIS A 109 -36.34 -6.95 -8.24
N SER A 110 -36.38 -5.64 -8.40
CA SER A 110 -35.44 -4.74 -7.72
C SER A 110 -35.65 -4.76 -6.21
N CYS A 111 -34.54 -4.99 -5.48
CA CYS A 111 -34.46 -4.77 -4.04
C CYS A 111 -33.47 -3.63 -3.80
N LYS A 112 -33.95 -2.52 -3.22
CA LYS A 112 -33.17 -1.30 -3.03
C LYS A 112 -33.48 -0.61 -1.73
N GLY A 113 -32.57 0.25 -1.30
CA GLY A 113 -32.73 1.00 -0.05
C GLY A 113 -31.49 1.75 0.36
N ASN A 114 -31.54 2.32 1.56
CA ASN A 114 -30.44 3.09 2.11
C ASN A 114 -29.72 2.32 3.21
N LEU A 115 -28.46 2.69 3.45
CA LEU A 115 -27.72 2.27 4.63
C LEU A 115 -28.04 3.17 5.82
N LEU A 116 -28.42 2.55 6.91
CA LEU A 116 -28.64 3.22 8.18
C LEU A 116 -27.56 2.78 9.20
N ASP A 117 -27.20 3.69 10.09
CA ASP A 117 -26.41 3.34 11.28
C ASP A 117 -27.29 2.58 12.29
N VAL A 118 -26.69 2.05 13.35
CA VAL A 118 -27.40 1.29 14.38
C VAL A 118 -28.51 2.10 15.09
N SER A 119 -28.49 3.43 15.02
CA SER A 119 -29.54 4.31 15.54
C SER A 119 -30.69 4.55 14.57
N GLY A 120 -30.56 4.11 13.33
CA GLY A 120 -31.56 4.28 12.27
C GLY A 120 -31.41 5.59 11.49
N LEU A 121 -30.26 6.26 11.59
CA LEU A 121 -29.92 7.44 10.80
C LEU A 121 -29.17 7.02 9.53
N THR A 122 -29.43 7.72 8.43
CA THR A 122 -28.72 7.48 7.16
C THR A 122 -27.22 7.69 7.34
N VAL A 123 -26.42 6.75 6.86
CA VAL A 123 -24.97 6.87 6.82
C VAL A 123 -24.60 8.04 5.91
N PRO A 124 -23.77 9.01 6.37
CA PRO A 124 -23.36 10.14 5.55
C PRO A 124 -22.63 9.72 4.27
N GLU A 125 -22.78 10.49 3.21
CA GLU A 125 -22.18 10.23 1.90
C GLU A 125 -20.66 10.04 1.98
N GLU A 126 -19.97 10.92 2.70
CA GLU A 126 -18.53 10.84 2.93
C GLU A 126 -18.08 9.51 3.58
N MET A 127 -18.92 8.91 4.44
CA MET A 127 -18.66 7.60 5.06
C MET A 127 -19.00 6.44 4.12
N ARG A 128 -19.89 6.64 3.18
CA ARG A 128 -20.23 5.65 2.16
C ARG A 128 -19.12 5.56 1.13
N GLU A 129 -18.55 6.69 0.69
CA GLU A 129 -17.48 6.75 -0.29
C GLU A 129 -16.13 6.22 0.22
N THR A 130 -15.81 6.48 1.50
CA THR A 130 -14.55 6.06 2.12
C THR A 130 -14.62 4.67 2.73
N GLY A 131 -15.82 4.20 3.12
CA GLY A 131 -16.04 2.90 3.75
C GLY A 131 -16.49 1.85 2.75
N SER A 132 -15.65 0.87 2.45
CA SER A 132 -16.06 -0.30 1.66
C SER A 132 -16.91 -1.24 2.50
N TYR A 133 -18.23 -1.01 2.53
CA TYR A 133 -19.15 -1.92 3.23
C TYR A 133 -19.52 -3.08 2.32
N THR A 134 -18.95 -4.25 2.56
CA THR A 134 -19.34 -5.47 1.85
C THR A 134 -20.59 -6.06 2.51
N ILE A 135 -21.66 -6.16 1.74
CA ILE A 135 -22.91 -6.80 2.15
C ILE A 135 -22.99 -8.16 1.45
N PHE A 136 -23.24 -9.19 2.23
CA PHE A 136 -23.49 -10.53 1.74
C PHE A 136 -25.00 -10.80 1.78
N VAL A 137 -25.49 -11.48 0.74
CA VAL A 137 -26.90 -11.89 0.63
C VAL A 137 -26.93 -13.41 0.61
N GLU A 138 -27.64 -14.00 1.56
CA GLU A 138 -27.92 -15.42 1.59
C GLU A 138 -29.33 -15.71 1.07
N ARG A 139 -29.45 -16.85 0.40
CA ARG A 139 -30.72 -17.46 0.01
C ARG A 139 -30.70 -18.90 0.51
N ASN A 140 -31.73 -19.28 1.28
CA ASN A 140 -31.83 -20.62 1.90
C ASN A 140 -30.62 -21.02 2.78
N GLY A 141 -29.94 -20.03 3.38
CA GLY A 141 -28.76 -20.26 4.23
C GLY A 141 -27.45 -20.50 3.49
N GLU A 142 -27.43 -20.25 2.18
CA GLU A 142 -26.23 -20.27 1.35
C GLU A 142 -25.95 -18.89 0.77
N GLN A 143 -24.68 -18.50 0.67
CA GLN A 143 -24.29 -17.23 0.08
C GLN A 143 -24.71 -17.19 -1.39
N TYR A 144 -25.52 -16.19 -1.76
CA TYR A 144 -26.06 -15.99 -3.09
C TYR A 144 -25.37 -14.87 -3.86
N LYS A 145 -25.34 -13.67 -3.29
CA LYS A 145 -24.72 -12.49 -3.89
C LYS A 145 -23.88 -11.75 -2.85
N SER A 146 -22.99 -10.92 -3.31
CA SER A 146 -22.32 -9.91 -2.48
C SER A 146 -22.16 -8.63 -3.28
N PHE A 147 -22.18 -7.49 -2.60
CA PHE A 147 -22.01 -6.19 -3.22
C PHE A 147 -21.34 -5.21 -2.26
N PHE A 148 -20.71 -4.21 -2.82
CA PHE A 148 -20.13 -3.11 -2.08
C PHE A 148 -21.10 -1.94 -2.04
N VAL A 149 -21.11 -1.19 -0.95
CA VAL A 149 -21.84 0.05 -0.84
C VAL A 149 -20.84 1.18 -0.62
N PRO A 150 -20.95 2.30 -1.36
CA PRO A 150 -21.95 2.57 -2.40
C PRO A 150 -21.75 1.71 -3.64
N MET A 151 -22.84 1.39 -4.30
CA MET A 151 -22.74 0.80 -5.64
C MET A 151 -22.38 1.93 -6.61
N ASP A 152 -21.30 1.74 -7.38
CA ASP A 152 -20.86 2.67 -8.42
C ASP A 152 -22.00 2.94 -9.41
N GLY A 153 -22.42 4.19 -9.54
CA GLY A 153 -23.43 4.61 -10.51
C GLY A 153 -24.04 5.97 -10.20
N GLU A 154 -24.25 6.72 -11.26
CA GLU A 154 -24.79 8.08 -11.27
C GLU A 154 -26.09 8.21 -10.48
N GLU A 155 -26.22 9.28 -9.67
CA GLU A 155 -27.45 9.81 -9.03
C GLU A 155 -28.52 8.77 -8.61
N ASN A 156 -28.13 7.68 -7.96
CA ASN A 156 -29.10 6.74 -7.42
C ASN A 156 -29.78 7.35 -6.17
N ALA A 157 -31.10 7.35 -6.16
CA ALA A 157 -31.89 7.77 -5.01
C ALA A 157 -31.70 6.84 -3.79
N PHE A 158 -30.98 5.75 -3.95
CA PHE A 158 -30.72 4.70 -2.96
C PHE A 158 -29.23 4.33 -2.90
N ASP A 159 -28.78 3.87 -1.75
CA ASP A 159 -27.41 3.46 -1.52
C ASP A 159 -27.07 2.11 -2.16
N TYR A 160 -28.07 1.28 -2.40
CA TYR A 160 -27.95 0.02 -3.11
C TYR A 160 -29.21 -0.31 -3.92
N GLU A 161 -29.02 -1.05 -5.01
CA GLU A 161 -30.07 -1.67 -5.79
C GLU A 161 -29.53 -2.98 -6.38
N LEU A 162 -30.26 -4.08 -6.18
CA LEU A 162 -29.93 -5.39 -6.76
C LEU A 162 -31.16 -6.12 -7.19
N ASP A 163 -31.04 -6.91 -8.24
CA ASP A 163 -32.10 -7.72 -8.78
C ASP A 163 -32.09 -9.11 -8.16
N LEU A 164 -33.25 -9.53 -7.63
CA LEU A 164 -33.47 -10.80 -6.94
C LEU A 164 -34.69 -11.51 -7.47
N LEU A 165 -34.62 -12.83 -7.60
CA LEU A 165 -35.77 -13.69 -7.88
C LEU A 165 -36.75 -13.71 -6.69
N ASP A 166 -37.97 -14.19 -6.92
CA ASP A 166 -38.89 -14.49 -5.83
C ASP A 166 -38.25 -15.45 -4.82
N GLY A 167 -38.34 -15.12 -3.53
CA GLY A 167 -37.74 -15.92 -2.47
C GLY A 167 -37.53 -15.15 -1.16
N GLU A 168 -36.95 -15.83 -0.19
CA GLU A 168 -36.53 -15.26 1.08
C GLU A 168 -35.03 -15.05 1.09
N TYR A 169 -34.60 -13.86 1.51
CA TYR A 169 -33.21 -13.43 1.52
C TYR A 169 -32.85 -12.87 2.88
N GLU A 170 -31.62 -13.14 3.29
CA GLU A 170 -31.03 -12.56 4.50
C GLU A 170 -29.76 -11.80 4.14
N PHE A 171 -29.66 -10.56 4.60
CA PHE A 171 -28.53 -9.66 4.33
C PHE A 171 -27.62 -9.64 5.55
N PHE A 172 -26.32 -9.73 5.31
CA PHE A 172 -25.29 -9.76 6.34
C PHE A 172 -24.26 -8.66 6.11
N TYR A 173 -23.84 -8.05 7.20
CA TYR A 173 -22.61 -7.27 7.28
C TYR A 173 -21.66 -8.02 8.20
N ALA A 174 -20.48 -8.41 7.68
CA ALA A 174 -19.64 -9.42 8.32
C ALA A 174 -20.51 -10.65 8.71
N ASP A 175 -20.46 -11.09 9.96
CA ASP A 175 -21.23 -12.24 10.46
C ASP A 175 -22.59 -11.83 11.09
N THR A 176 -23.03 -10.58 10.92
CA THR A 176 -24.24 -10.07 11.55
C THR A 176 -25.37 -9.95 10.54
N SER A 177 -26.49 -10.61 10.79
CA SER A 177 -27.73 -10.42 10.02
C SER A 177 -28.28 -9.01 10.24
N ILE A 178 -28.43 -8.25 9.16
CA ILE A 178 -28.84 -6.84 9.18
C ILE A 178 -30.24 -6.60 8.59
N ALA A 179 -30.72 -7.54 7.76
CA ALA A 179 -32.09 -7.48 7.23
C ALA A 179 -32.55 -8.84 6.73
N LYS A 180 -33.88 -9.06 6.76
CA LYS A 180 -34.56 -10.13 6.04
C LYS A 180 -35.55 -9.54 5.05
N VAL A 181 -35.57 -10.07 3.85
CA VAL A 181 -36.39 -9.58 2.73
C VAL A 181 -37.06 -10.76 2.04
N THR A 182 -38.35 -10.60 1.74
CA THR A 182 -39.09 -11.54 0.89
C THR A 182 -39.44 -10.82 -0.40
N ILE A 183 -39.00 -11.37 -1.53
CA ILE A 183 -39.41 -10.96 -2.87
C ILE A 183 -40.57 -11.84 -3.30
N ASN A 184 -41.67 -11.24 -3.72
CA ASN A 184 -42.87 -11.95 -4.13
C ASN A 184 -43.59 -11.17 -5.25
N GLY A 185 -43.06 -11.28 -6.47
CA GLY A 185 -43.62 -10.73 -7.69
C GLY A 185 -43.60 -9.21 -7.81
N SER A 186 -42.83 -8.49 -6.99
CA SER A 186 -42.75 -7.03 -7.04
C SER A 186 -41.44 -6.50 -6.43
N ASP A 187 -41.06 -5.31 -6.87
CA ASP A 187 -39.92 -4.56 -6.31
C ASP A 187 -40.14 -4.25 -4.82
N VAL A 188 -39.05 -4.26 -4.07
CA VAL A 188 -39.04 -4.03 -2.63
C VAL A 188 -38.07 -2.90 -2.28
N VAL A 189 -38.52 -1.99 -1.43
CA VAL A 189 -37.65 -0.99 -0.79
C VAL A 189 -37.36 -1.45 0.64
N LYS A 190 -36.10 -1.65 0.97
CA LYS A 190 -35.66 -2.13 2.28
C LYS A 190 -34.37 -1.47 2.71
N ASP A 191 -34.40 -0.64 3.75
CA ASP A 191 -33.19 -0.08 4.34
C ASP A 191 -32.42 -1.16 5.12
N LEU A 192 -31.07 -1.10 5.06
CA LEU A 192 -30.15 -1.99 5.74
C LEU A 192 -29.52 -1.27 6.94
N THR A 193 -29.76 -1.76 8.14
CA THR A 193 -29.21 -1.17 9.37
C THR A 193 -27.90 -1.85 9.75
N LEU A 194 -26.80 -1.15 9.56
CA LEU A 194 -25.46 -1.63 9.95
C LEU A 194 -25.33 -1.69 11.49
N PRO A 195 -24.59 -2.66 12.04
CA PRO A 195 -24.27 -2.72 13.47
C PRO A 195 -23.20 -1.70 13.88
N LEU A 196 -23.11 -0.58 13.17
CA LEU A 196 -22.15 0.50 13.32
C LEU A 196 -22.87 1.79 13.65
N LYS A 197 -22.24 2.63 14.47
CA LYS A 197 -22.71 3.99 14.78
C LYS A 197 -21.82 5.01 14.08
N TYR A 198 -22.44 5.95 13.36
CA TYR A 198 -21.71 7.12 12.86
C TYR A 198 -21.46 8.09 14.02
N VAL A 199 -20.19 8.41 14.25
CA VAL A 199 -19.77 9.34 15.30
C VAL A 199 -18.79 10.37 14.77
N LYS A 200 -18.95 11.60 15.20
CA LYS A 200 -17.96 12.68 15.08
C LYS A 200 -17.13 12.72 16.36
N ILE A 201 -15.83 12.84 16.21
CA ILE A 201 -14.88 12.79 17.33
C ILE A 201 -14.27 14.18 17.52
N LYS A 202 -14.31 14.67 18.76
CA LYS A 202 -13.57 15.85 19.20
C LYS A 202 -12.49 15.43 20.18
N LEU A 203 -11.25 15.54 19.75
CA LEU A 203 -10.11 15.38 20.64
C LEU A 203 -9.68 16.79 21.10
N PHE A 204 -9.71 17.04 22.39
CA PHE A 204 -9.38 18.33 22.96
C PHE A 204 -8.00 18.29 23.61
N ASP A 205 -7.24 19.38 23.45
CA ASP A 205 -6.06 19.64 24.25
C ASP A 205 -6.44 20.07 25.70
N ALA A 206 -5.45 20.33 26.52
CA ALA A 206 -5.66 20.74 27.91
C ALA A 206 -6.33 22.13 28.05
N GLU A 207 -6.33 22.95 27.00
CA GLU A 207 -6.93 24.28 26.94
C GLU A 207 -8.29 24.29 26.23
N ASN A 208 -8.84 23.10 25.91
CA ASN A 208 -10.11 22.87 25.20
C ASN A 208 -10.11 23.32 23.72
N HIS A 209 -8.96 23.35 23.05
CA HIS A 209 -8.90 23.51 21.61
C HIS A 209 -9.00 22.13 20.94
N VAL A 210 -9.64 22.06 19.79
CA VAL A 210 -9.74 20.80 19.02
C VAL A 210 -8.41 20.47 18.37
N ILE A 211 -7.88 19.28 18.64
CA ILE A 211 -6.68 18.75 18.01
C ILE A 211 -7.07 18.15 16.66
N PRO A 212 -6.55 18.61 15.52
CA PRO A 212 -6.79 18.00 14.23
C PRO A 212 -6.08 16.65 14.15
N LEU A 213 -6.76 15.65 13.52
CA LEU A 213 -6.19 14.33 13.24
C LEU A 213 -6.02 14.16 11.73
N SER A 214 -4.93 13.50 11.33
CA SER A 214 -4.68 13.13 9.94
C SER A 214 -5.32 11.78 9.59
N GLU A 215 -5.41 11.45 8.30
CA GLU A 215 -6.02 10.22 7.79
C GLU A 215 -5.34 8.90 8.23
N GLN A 216 -4.16 8.95 8.83
CA GLN A 216 -3.43 7.76 9.28
C GLN A 216 -3.76 7.32 10.71
N ASN A 217 -4.77 7.93 11.31
CA ASN A 217 -5.20 7.59 12.66
C ASN A 217 -6.26 6.50 12.63
N TYR A 218 -6.21 5.66 13.64
CA TYR A 218 -7.22 4.65 13.88
C TYR A 218 -7.62 4.61 15.35
N VAL A 219 -8.71 3.95 15.64
CA VAL A 219 -9.08 3.59 17.00
C VAL A 219 -9.14 2.07 17.10
N LYS A 220 -8.75 1.55 18.25
CA LYS A 220 -8.72 0.13 18.55
C LYS A 220 -9.70 -0.21 19.65
N GLU A 221 -10.43 -1.28 19.48
CA GLU A 221 -11.28 -1.79 20.56
C GLU A 221 -10.45 -2.16 21.80
N THR A 222 -10.91 -1.71 22.97
CA THR A 222 -10.27 -2.05 24.24
C THR A 222 -10.69 -3.42 24.76
N LYS A 223 -11.76 -4.01 24.20
CA LYS A 223 -12.32 -5.32 24.53
C LYS A 223 -12.73 -6.04 23.24
N GLY A 224 -12.75 -7.36 23.26
CA GLY A 224 -13.14 -8.17 22.11
C GLY A 224 -11.96 -8.58 21.25
N SER A 225 -12.12 -8.51 19.93
CA SER A 225 -11.12 -8.90 18.93
C SER A 225 -9.92 -7.97 18.85
N GLY A 226 -10.05 -6.76 19.42
CA GLY A 226 -9.04 -5.71 19.30
C GLY A 226 -8.93 -5.16 17.88
N ASN A 227 -10.03 -5.14 17.13
CA ASN A 227 -10.09 -4.61 15.78
C ASN A 227 -9.69 -3.13 15.74
N GLU A 228 -9.09 -2.75 14.62
CA GLU A 228 -8.65 -1.39 14.34
C GLU A 228 -9.59 -0.78 13.29
N TYR A 229 -10.04 0.44 13.54
CA TYR A 229 -10.92 1.21 12.66
C TYR A 229 -10.25 2.52 12.30
N TYR A 230 -9.99 2.73 11.02
CA TYR A 230 -9.38 3.96 10.53
C TYR A 230 -10.34 5.13 10.63
N LEU A 231 -9.81 6.28 10.95
CA LEU A 231 -10.56 7.51 11.09
C LEU A 231 -10.43 8.34 9.81
N THR A 232 -11.52 8.97 9.43
CA THR A 232 -11.53 9.95 8.35
C THR A 232 -11.36 11.35 8.97
N GLU A 233 -10.69 12.25 8.25
CA GLU A 233 -10.53 13.65 8.68
C GLU A 233 -11.89 14.27 9.01
N GLY A 234 -11.99 14.92 10.16
CA GLY A 234 -13.23 15.49 10.64
C GLY A 234 -13.64 16.76 9.88
N PRO A 235 -14.94 17.02 9.75
CA PRO A 235 -15.42 18.31 9.26
C PRO A 235 -14.98 19.43 10.22
N VAL A 236 -15.08 20.67 9.75
CA VAL A 236 -14.67 21.86 10.53
C VAL A 236 -15.19 21.80 11.97
N GLY A 237 -14.27 21.91 12.94
CA GLY A 237 -14.57 21.84 14.38
C GLY A 237 -14.63 20.45 14.99
N TYR A 238 -14.23 19.43 14.23
CA TYR A 238 -14.07 18.06 14.71
C TYR A 238 -12.67 17.54 14.36
N SER A 239 -12.17 16.61 15.17
CA SER A 239 -10.87 15.98 14.93
C SER A 239 -10.94 14.91 13.86
N ALA A 240 -11.99 14.10 13.91
CA ALA A 240 -12.23 12.98 13.00
C ALA A 240 -13.70 12.60 12.98
N HIS A 241 -14.06 11.69 12.08
CA HIS A 241 -15.33 10.97 12.11
C HIS A 241 -15.13 9.51 11.68
N ALA A 242 -16.04 8.63 12.07
CA ALA A 242 -15.96 7.21 11.73
C ALA A 242 -17.31 6.50 11.90
N MET A 243 -17.40 5.32 11.26
CA MET A 243 -18.42 4.32 11.54
C MET A 243 -17.82 3.27 12.48
N LEU A 244 -18.31 3.20 13.72
CA LEU A 244 -17.76 2.33 14.75
C LEU A 244 -18.82 1.40 15.36
N PRO A 245 -18.52 0.13 15.67
CA PRO A 245 -19.35 -0.68 16.54
C PRO A 245 -19.61 0.01 17.89
N LEU A 246 -20.67 -0.38 18.58
CA LEU A 246 -20.88 0.09 19.95
C LEU A 246 -19.83 -0.54 20.87
N GLY A 247 -19.07 0.28 21.60
CA GLY A 247 -17.98 -0.24 22.42
C GLY A 247 -17.04 0.83 22.95
N SER A 248 -15.97 0.39 23.59
CA SER A 248 -14.92 1.26 24.13
C SER A 248 -13.65 1.17 23.29
N TYR A 249 -13.05 2.32 23.06
CA TYR A 249 -11.95 2.51 22.14
C TYR A 249 -10.78 3.25 22.78
N VAL A 250 -9.60 3.00 22.25
CA VAL A 250 -8.38 3.77 22.48
C VAL A 250 -7.83 4.23 21.16
N PHE A 251 -7.28 5.44 21.11
CA PHE A 251 -6.62 5.93 19.91
C PHE A 251 -5.33 5.16 19.64
N GLY A 252 -5.08 4.89 18.37
CA GLY A 252 -3.86 4.33 17.83
C GLY A 252 -3.43 5.10 16.58
N GLY A 253 -2.33 4.65 15.97
CA GLY A 253 -1.82 5.23 14.74
C GLY A 253 -0.53 5.98 14.91
N GLU A 254 0.07 6.31 13.78
CA GLU A 254 1.31 7.05 13.69
C GLU A 254 1.07 8.56 13.63
N ASN A 255 0.24 9.10 14.53
CA ASN A 255 0.13 10.55 14.60
C ASN A 255 1.40 11.11 15.24
N LYS A 256 2.42 11.26 14.42
CA LYS A 256 3.78 11.64 14.87
C LYS A 256 3.82 12.97 15.59
N ASN A 257 2.85 13.86 15.34
CA ASN A 257 2.79 15.19 15.95
C ASN A 257 2.01 15.24 17.29
N ILE A 258 1.49 14.08 17.78
CA ILE A 258 0.75 14.01 19.04
C ILE A 258 1.37 12.95 19.94
N GLN A 259 1.80 13.38 21.12
CA GLN A 259 2.37 12.47 22.11
C GLN A 259 1.30 11.56 22.72
N ASP A 260 1.62 10.26 22.88
CA ASP A 260 0.90 9.29 23.74
C ASP A 260 -0.63 9.30 23.64
N MET A 261 -1.19 9.26 22.41
CA MET A 261 -2.65 9.09 22.22
C MET A 261 -3.20 7.76 22.77
N GLN A 262 -2.34 6.78 23.02
CA GLN A 262 -2.72 5.46 23.51
C GLN A 262 -3.45 5.45 24.86
N ASN A 263 -3.42 6.55 25.62
CA ASN A 263 -4.14 6.74 26.85
C ASN A 263 -5.49 7.43 26.69
N ALA A 264 -5.78 7.99 25.52
CA ALA A 264 -7.04 8.66 25.23
C ALA A 264 -8.10 7.60 24.86
N THR A 265 -9.02 7.33 25.79
CA THR A 265 -10.09 6.35 25.60
C THR A 265 -11.45 7.01 25.53
N PHE A 266 -12.38 6.38 24.80
CA PHE A 266 -13.78 6.80 24.74
C PHE A 266 -14.70 5.60 24.54
N THR A 267 -16.00 5.83 24.69
CA THR A 267 -17.04 4.82 24.47
C THR A 267 -18.05 5.36 23.47
N VAL A 268 -18.45 4.50 22.53
CA VAL A 268 -19.51 4.75 21.56
C VAL A 268 -20.77 4.03 22.01
N THR A 269 -21.85 4.78 22.20
CA THR A 269 -23.17 4.23 22.49
C THR A 269 -24.14 4.57 21.34
N LYS A 270 -25.31 3.93 21.34
CA LYS A 270 -26.33 4.15 20.30
C LYS A 270 -26.81 5.61 20.22
N GLY A 271 -26.73 6.35 21.32
CA GLY A 271 -27.19 7.74 21.40
C GLY A 271 -26.12 8.78 21.07
N ASP A 272 -24.89 8.38 20.84
CA ASP A 272 -23.79 9.33 20.65
C ASP A 272 -23.66 9.74 19.17
N ASP A 273 -23.90 11.02 18.88
CA ASP A 273 -23.59 11.61 17.58
C ASP A 273 -22.21 12.29 17.59
N VAL A 274 -21.75 12.67 18.78
CA VAL A 274 -20.45 13.30 19.01
C VAL A 274 -19.80 12.68 20.24
N VAL A 275 -18.56 12.24 20.07
CA VAL A 275 -17.72 11.78 21.17
C VAL A 275 -16.67 12.83 21.45
N SER A 276 -16.54 13.23 22.73
CA SER A 276 -15.54 14.19 23.17
C SER A 276 -14.50 13.53 24.05
N VAL A 277 -13.23 13.72 23.72
CA VAL A 277 -12.09 13.14 24.45
C VAL A 277 -11.14 14.26 24.85
N ASN A 278 -10.91 14.41 26.15
CA ASN A 278 -10.00 15.40 26.68
C ASN A 278 -8.62 14.75 26.92
N THR A 279 -7.58 15.37 26.40
CA THR A 279 -6.21 15.00 26.68
C THR A 279 -5.58 15.99 27.67
N GLN A 280 -4.40 15.66 28.16
CA GLN A 280 -3.57 16.55 28.98
C GLN A 280 -2.39 17.12 28.15
N LEU A 281 -2.62 17.29 26.83
CA LEU A 281 -1.61 17.76 25.91
C LEU A 281 -1.72 19.27 25.72
N TYR A 282 -0.58 19.90 25.46
CA TYR A 282 -0.47 21.32 25.14
C TYR A 282 0.14 21.46 23.74
N GLN A 283 -0.31 22.44 23.00
CA GLN A 283 0.24 22.74 21.70
C GLN A 283 1.60 23.43 21.82
N VAL A 284 2.60 22.95 21.09
CA VAL A 284 3.83 23.70 20.83
C VAL A 284 3.90 23.98 19.33
N SER A 285 3.87 25.24 18.95
CA SER A 285 3.82 25.65 17.56
C SER A 285 4.76 26.83 17.28
N GLY A 286 5.04 27.06 16.01
CA GLY A 286 5.89 28.18 15.61
C GLY A 286 6.41 28.05 14.20
N TYR A 287 7.46 28.83 13.92
CA TYR A 287 8.15 28.83 12.64
C TYR A 287 9.62 28.46 12.81
N CYS A 288 10.14 27.75 11.81
CA CYS A 288 11.56 27.54 11.62
C CYS A 288 12.05 28.31 10.40
N LYS A 289 13.10 29.13 10.59
CA LYS A 289 13.76 29.84 9.50
C LYS A 289 15.24 29.51 9.46
N LEU A 290 15.79 29.43 8.27
CA LEU A 290 17.22 29.30 8.01
C LEU A 290 17.69 30.61 7.37
N ASN A 291 18.54 31.36 8.10
CA ASN A 291 19.00 32.70 7.68
C ASN A 291 17.83 33.66 7.33
N GLY A 292 16.72 33.60 8.08
CA GLY A 292 15.53 34.44 7.88
C GLY A 292 14.57 33.98 6.78
N VAL A 293 14.86 32.89 6.08
CA VAL A 293 13.96 32.24 5.09
C VAL A 293 13.30 31.04 5.73
N ASN A 294 12.01 30.81 5.45
CA ASN A 294 11.30 29.66 5.97
C ASN A 294 12.02 28.35 5.60
N ALA A 295 12.10 27.42 6.55
CA ALA A 295 12.67 26.10 6.30
C ALA A 295 11.88 25.38 5.22
N SER A 296 12.55 24.54 4.43
CA SER A 296 11.95 23.75 3.38
C SER A 296 11.01 22.66 3.93
N ASP A 297 10.12 22.16 3.08
CA ASP A 297 9.12 21.17 3.45
C ASP A 297 9.72 19.79 3.82
N ASP A 298 11.02 19.55 3.53
CA ASP A 298 11.75 18.38 4.00
C ASP A 298 12.29 18.55 5.45
N ALA A 299 12.13 19.75 6.03
CA ALA A 299 12.49 20.00 7.42
C ALA A 299 11.44 19.41 8.37
N ARG A 300 11.92 18.85 9.45
CA ARG A 300 11.08 18.31 10.52
C ARG A 300 11.58 18.71 11.89
N ILE A 301 10.64 18.84 12.82
CA ILE A 301 10.91 19.04 14.23
C ILE A 301 10.58 17.76 15.00
N THR A 302 11.47 17.33 15.87
CA THR A 302 11.30 16.13 16.69
C THR A 302 11.48 16.49 18.15
N PHE A 303 10.50 16.11 18.95
CA PHE A 303 10.52 16.24 20.40
C PHE A 303 10.94 14.90 21.00
N PHE A 304 11.98 14.92 21.79
CA PHE A 304 12.46 13.78 22.58
C PHE A 304 12.19 14.05 24.05
N ASP A 305 12.07 12.99 24.83
CA ASP A 305 12.10 13.10 26.28
C ASP A 305 13.40 13.78 26.76
N LYS A 306 13.40 14.24 28.01
CA LYS A 306 14.54 14.97 28.59
C LYS A 306 15.89 14.25 28.50
N ASP A 307 15.88 12.94 28.35
CA ASP A 307 17.08 12.09 28.28
C ASP A 307 17.45 11.75 26.81
N SER A 308 16.72 12.27 25.83
CA SER A 308 16.84 11.96 24.37
C SER A 308 16.69 10.47 24.03
N SER A 309 16.02 9.71 24.89
CA SER A 309 15.88 8.27 24.73
C SER A 309 14.66 7.85 23.91
N SER A 310 13.60 8.62 23.95
CA SER A 310 12.35 8.32 23.26
C SER A 310 11.82 9.52 22.48
N THR A 311 11.37 9.28 21.26
CA THR A 311 10.65 10.28 20.47
C THR A 311 9.24 10.43 21.03
N CYS A 312 8.87 11.66 21.40
CA CYS A 312 7.55 11.99 21.92
C CYS A 312 6.62 12.51 20.83
N ALA A 313 7.11 13.38 19.96
CA ALA A 313 6.34 13.90 18.83
C ALA A 313 7.27 14.31 17.68
N VAL A 314 6.77 14.25 16.46
CA VAL A 314 7.45 14.69 15.24
C VAL A 314 6.45 15.40 14.36
N ASN A 315 6.85 16.53 13.76
CA ASN A 315 6.06 17.19 12.72
C ASN A 315 6.95 17.54 11.54
N GLU A 316 6.51 17.20 10.34
CA GLU A 316 7.06 17.70 9.09
C GLU A 316 6.58 19.13 8.89
N MET A 317 7.47 20.03 8.49
CA MET A 317 7.14 21.44 8.37
C MET A 317 6.51 21.72 7.02
N GLU A 318 5.52 22.60 6.99
CA GLU A 318 4.97 23.16 5.78
C GLU A 318 5.22 24.66 5.77
N ASP A 319 5.96 25.14 4.78
CA ASP A 319 6.40 26.55 4.70
C ASP A 319 7.08 27.02 6.02
N GLY A 320 7.89 26.15 6.60
CA GLY A 320 8.59 26.39 7.87
C GLY A 320 7.72 26.37 9.11
N LYS A 321 6.41 26.14 9.03
CA LYS A 321 5.48 26.05 10.16
C LYS A 321 5.50 24.66 10.77
N TYR A 322 5.32 24.60 12.08
CA TYR A 322 5.15 23.36 12.78
C TYR A 322 4.12 23.46 13.91
N SER A 323 3.52 22.35 14.25
CA SER A 323 2.61 22.22 15.39
C SER A 323 2.66 20.79 15.92
N VAL A 324 2.95 20.64 17.20
CA VAL A 324 2.93 19.35 17.92
C VAL A 324 2.13 19.49 19.21
N TYR A 325 1.64 18.36 19.71
CA TYR A 325 0.91 18.28 20.96
C TYR A 325 1.66 17.35 21.92
N VAL A 326 2.09 17.89 23.07
CA VAL A 326 2.89 17.17 24.06
C VAL A 326 2.37 17.44 25.47
N SER A 327 2.61 16.53 26.39
CA SER A 327 2.28 16.71 27.80
C SER A 327 3.17 17.79 28.46
N ALA A 328 2.80 18.26 29.63
CA ALA A 328 3.71 19.08 30.43
C ALA A 328 4.98 18.31 30.75
N GLY A 329 6.16 18.91 30.51
CA GLY A 329 7.44 18.24 30.68
C GLY A 329 8.62 19.00 30.11
N GLU A 330 9.81 18.43 30.26
CA GLU A 330 11.05 18.91 29.64
C GLU A 330 11.39 18.07 28.43
N TYR A 331 11.67 18.72 27.31
CA TYR A 331 11.94 18.08 26.02
C TYR A 331 13.26 18.53 25.43
N ILE A 332 13.95 17.65 24.75
CA ILE A 332 15.00 17.98 23.81
C ILE A 332 14.38 18.04 22.43
N VAL A 333 14.39 19.22 21.83
CA VAL A 333 13.84 19.44 20.50
C VAL A 333 14.97 19.45 19.49
N LYS A 334 14.84 18.67 18.44
CA LYS A 334 15.77 18.68 17.31
C LYS A 334 15.04 19.07 16.03
N ILE A 335 15.66 19.98 15.29
CA ILE A 335 15.23 20.33 13.93
C ILE A 335 16.21 19.68 12.98
N SER A 336 15.70 19.00 11.96
CA SER A 336 16.52 18.31 10.96
C SER A 336 15.86 18.39 9.58
N ASN A 337 16.65 18.22 8.54
CA ASN A 337 16.19 17.98 7.17
C ASN A 337 16.83 16.70 6.61
N SER A 338 16.67 16.43 5.32
CA SER A 338 17.27 15.26 4.64
C SER A 338 18.80 15.17 4.80
N GLU A 339 19.46 16.30 5.05
CA GLU A 339 20.92 16.41 5.18
C GLU A 339 21.44 16.31 6.62
N GLY A 340 20.55 16.34 7.64
CA GLY A 340 20.93 16.14 9.04
C GLY A 340 20.34 17.17 10.03
N ILE A 341 20.89 17.23 11.26
CA ILE A 341 20.41 18.10 12.33
C ILE A 341 20.81 19.56 12.04
N LEU A 342 19.82 20.44 12.14
CA LEU A 342 19.95 21.90 11.99
C LEU A 342 19.98 22.64 13.32
N ALA A 343 19.30 22.13 14.35
CA ALA A 343 19.30 22.69 15.68
C ALA A 343 18.94 21.66 16.74
N SER A 344 19.37 21.89 17.98
CA SER A 344 18.93 21.15 19.16
C SER A 344 18.81 22.11 20.33
N GLU A 345 17.64 22.10 20.97
CA GLU A 345 17.36 23.01 22.11
C GLU A 345 16.50 22.30 23.15
N LYS A 346 16.63 22.70 24.43
CA LYS A 346 15.74 22.27 25.51
C LYS A 346 14.53 23.18 25.61
N ILE A 347 13.36 22.59 25.66
CA ILE A 347 12.09 23.31 25.85
C ILE A 347 11.36 22.72 27.04
N THR A 348 10.76 23.59 27.85
CA THR A 348 9.88 23.19 28.96
C THR A 348 8.45 23.60 28.62
N VAL A 349 7.53 22.64 28.64
CA VAL A 349 6.10 22.87 28.53
C VAL A 349 5.51 22.70 29.92
N THR A 350 4.80 23.70 30.41
CA THR A 350 4.21 23.67 31.76
C THR A 350 2.72 23.41 31.73
N ASP A 351 1.92 24.45 31.80
CA ASP A 351 0.45 24.40 31.93
C ASP A 351 -0.26 25.26 30.87
N ALA A 352 0.45 25.60 29.82
CA ALA A 352 -0.07 26.38 28.69
C ALA A 352 0.62 26.00 27.38
N SER A 353 -0.06 26.24 26.28
CA SER A 353 0.49 26.14 24.92
C SER A 353 1.67 27.10 24.74
N VAL A 354 2.65 26.69 23.96
CA VAL A 354 3.93 27.41 23.78
C VAL A 354 4.09 27.78 22.31
N GLU A 355 4.29 29.08 22.06
CA GLU A 355 4.78 29.53 20.75
C GLU A 355 6.31 29.64 20.81
N LYS A 356 7.00 28.87 19.97
CA LYS A 356 8.46 28.85 19.89
C LYS A 356 8.90 28.94 18.43
N ASN A 357 9.59 30.02 18.11
CA ASN A 357 10.17 30.23 16.80
C ASN A 357 11.68 29.93 16.83
N PHE A 358 12.17 29.31 15.76
CA PHE A 358 13.57 29.01 15.54
C PHE A 358 14.10 29.85 14.37
N ASP A 359 15.09 30.66 14.61
CA ASP A 359 15.83 31.39 13.58
C ASP A 359 17.28 30.91 13.61
N ILE A 360 17.58 29.98 12.69
CA ILE A 360 18.82 29.20 12.66
C ILE A 360 19.77 29.83 11.66
N GLU A 361 20.95 30.24 12.13
CA GLU A 361 22.01 30.66 11.24
C GLU A 361 22.77 29.45 10.71
N VAL A 362 22.83 29.34 9.38
CA VAL A 362 23.56 28.30 8.68
C VAL A 362 24.52 28.88 7.66
N GLY A 363 25.59 28.16 7.43
CA GLY A 363 26.63 28.52 6.48
C GLY A 363 26.59 27.66 5.21
N LYS A 364 27.41 28.04 4.26
CA LYS A 364 27.69 27.33 3.01
C LYS A 364 29.18 27.16 2.85
N LEU A 365 29.62 25.97 2.49
CA LEU A 365 30.99 25.65 2.14
C LEU A 365 31.11 25.37 0.65
N THR A 366 32.00 26.04 -0.04
CA THR A 366 32.37 25.77 -1.42
C THR A 366 33.85 25.46 -1.50
N GLY A 367 34.24 24.69 -2.50
CA GLY A 367 35.66 24.41 -2.71
C GLY A 367 35.86 23.38 -3.84
N LYS A 368 37.08 22.92 -3.87
CA LYS A 368 37.50 21.91 -4.83
C LYS A 368 38.28 20.81 -4.14
N LEU A 369 37.99 19.57 -4.49
CA LEU A 369 38.81 18.41 -4.14
C LEU A 369 39.83 18.16 -5.25
N SER A 370 41.03 17.77 -4.86
CA SER A 370 42.07 17.33 -5.76
C SER A 370 42.78 16.08 -5.22
N TRP A 371 43.34 15.27 -6.09
CA TRP A 371 44.17 14.14 -5.67
C TRP A 371 45.61 14.58 -5.49
N GLU A 372 46.25 14.21 -4.40
CA GLU A 372 47.66 14.50 -4.13
C GLU A 372 48.58 13.93 -5.22
N ASN A 373 48.20 12.79 -5.78
CA ASN A 373 48.93 12.11 -6.88
C ASN A 373 48.75 12.79 -8.26
N GLY A 374 48.02 13.91 -8.33
CA GLY A 374 47.76 14.66 -9.56
C GLY A 374 46.80 14.01 -10.55
N SER A 375 46.10 12.96 -10.17
CA SER A 375 45.03 12.36 -10.99
C SER A 375 43.84 13.30 -11.13
N SER A 376 43.08 13.12 -12.21
CA SER A 376 41.88 13.91 -12.47
C SER A 376 40.64 13.22 -11.91
N PHE A 377 39.64 14.00 -11.46
CA PHE A 377 38.32 13.47 -11.17
C PHE A 377 37.55 13.06 -12.45
N THR A 378 37.96 13.60 -13.63
CA THR A 378 37.34 13.23 -14.90
C THR A 378 37.71 11.82 -15.38
N ASP A 379 38.71 11.18 -14.76
CA ASP A 379 39.09 9.79 -15.09
C ASP A 379 38.09 8.75 -14.56
N PHE A 380 37.17 9.18 -13.71
CA PHE A 380 36.16 8.33 -13.07
C PHE A 380 34.77 8.97 -13.14
N ASP A 381 33.72 8.19 -12.86
CA ASP A 381 32.38 8.74 -12.68
C ASP A 381 32.31 9.54 -11.37
N THR A 382 32.22 10.86 -11.50
CA THR A 382 32.19 11.79 -10.36
C THR A 382 30.92 11.70 -9.53
N ASN A 383 29.84 11.13 -10.10
CA ASN A 383 28.58 10.92 -9.36
C ASN A 383 28.73 9.90 -8.22
N MET A 384 29.80 9.12 -8.27
CA MET A 384 30.09 8.10 -7.24
C MET A 384 30.86 8.67 -6.05
N TRP A 385 31.27 9.91 -6.10
CA TRP A 385 32.07 10.55 -5.04
C TRP A 385 31.28 11.62 -4.33
N GLN A 386 31.41 11.63 -3.01
CA GLN A 386 30.74 12.59 -2.15
C GLN A 386 31.73 13.18 -1.15
N ILE A 387 31.52 14.45 -0.81
CA ILE A 387 32.17 15.09 0.32
C ILE A 387 31.19 15.14 1.49
N GLY A 388 31.64 14.72 2.68
CA GLY A 388 30.87 14.75 3.92
C GLY A 388 31.51 15.65 4.96
N LEU A 389 30.69 16.36 5.69
CA LEU A 389 31.04 17.11 6.88
C LEU A 389 30.43 16.41 8.10
N ARG A 390 31.23 16.15 9.13
CA ARG A 390 30.78 15.50 10.36
C ARG A 390 31.20 16.30 11.57
N MET A 391 30.22 16.64 12.40
CA MET A 391 30.42 17.26 13.71
C MET A 391 29.85 16.34 14.79
N GLU A 392 30.61 16.08 15.86
CA GLU A 392 30.14 15.21 16.96
C GLU A 392 29.65 16.03 18.15
N GLU A 393 30.27 17.18 18.43
CA GLU A 393 29.94 18.06 19.54
C GLU A 393 29.43 19.43 19.05
N PRO A 394 28.41 20.05 19.65
CA PRO A 394 27.66 19.60 20.85
C PRO A 394 26.62 18.52 20.56
N TYR A 395 26.37 18.17 19.33
CA TYR A 395 25.51 17.08 18.89
C TYR A 395 25.91 16.64 17.49
N TYR A 396 25.64 15.37 17.17
CA TYR A 396 25.95 14.84 15.86
C TYR A 396 25.21 15.63 14.76
N SER A 397 25.98 16.18 13.84
CA SER A 397 25.46 16.81 12.62
C SER A 397 26.33 16.38 11.44
N GLY A 398 25.69 15.95 10.37
CA GLY A 398 26.35 15.57 9.13
C GLY A 398 25.76 16.30 7.94
N ARG A 399 26.60 16.59 6.96
CA ARG A 399 26.18 17.12 5.66
C ARG A 399 26.95 16.41 4.57
N VAL A 400 26.29 16.16 3.46
CA VAL A 400 26.86 15.46 2.33
C VAL A 400 26.54 16.22 1.05
N ALA A 401 27.48 16.26 0.12
CA ALA A 401 27.26 16.80 -1.21
C ALA A 401 28.01 15.98 -2.27
N GLY A 402 27.40 15.84 -3.43
CA GLY A 402 28.07 15.28 -4.61
C GLY A 402 29.15 16.21 -5.15
N LEU A 403 30.01 15.66 -6.01
CA LEU A 403 31.09 16.40 -6.65
C LEU A 403 30.75 16.76 -8.10
N GLY A 404 31.15 17.96 -8.51
CA GLY A 404 31.24 18.31 -9.91
C GLY A 404 32.32 17.52 -10.64
N LYS A 405 32.26 17.46 -11.98
CA LYS A 405 33.22 16.74 -12.83
C LYS A 405 34.68 17.16 -12.64
N ASP A 406 34.91 18.37 -12.20
CA ASP A 406 36.23 18.92 -11.93
C ASP A 406 36.64 18.84 -10.45
N GLY A 407 35.89 18.13 -9.63
CA GLY A 407 36.08 18.01 -8.19
C GLY A 407 35.51 19.18 -7.38
N SER A 408 34.78 20.12 -8.01
CA SER A 408 34.10 21.20 -7.29
C SER A 408 32.94 20.67 -6.44
N PHE A 409 32.67 21.32 -5.33
CA PHE A 409 31.58 20.97 -4.43
C PHE A 409 30.92 22.22 -3.80
N GLU A 410 29.67 22.07 -3.42
CA GLU A 410 28.91 23.03 -2.61
C GLU A 410 28.11 22.26 -1.55
N VAL A 411 28.42 22.50 -0.27
CA VAL A 411 27.64 22.00 0.87
C VAL A 411 26.85 23.16 1.44
N LYS A 412 25.55 22.99 1.61
CA LYS A 412 24.62 24.03 2.11
C LYS A 412 24.11 23.71 3.51
N ASP A 413 23.47 24.69 4.12
CA ASP A 413 22.74 24.59 5.39
C ASP A 413 23.57 23.96 6.52
N ILE A 414 24.84 24.34 6.58
CA ILE A 414 25.80 23.86 7.57
C ILE A 414 25.70 24.70 8.84
N LEU A 415 25.44 24.06 9.97
CA LEU A 415 25.49 24.74 11.26
C LEU A 415 26.88 25.33 11.51
N PHE A 416 26.93 26.41 12.25
CA PHE A 416 28.23 26.98 12.69
C PHE A 416 28.89 26.02 13.68
N GLY A 417 30.11 25.67 13.44
CA GLY A 417 30.86 24.67 14.20
C GLY A 417 32.09 24.16 13.48
N THR A 418 32.79 23.23 14.13
CA THR A 418 33.98 22.59 13.54
C THR A 418 33.61 21.17 13.08
N TYR A 419 33.99 20.87 11.86
CA TYR A 419 33.66 19.62 11.17
C TYR A 419 34.92 18.89 10.73
N ASP A 420 34.89 17.57 10.87
CA ASP A 420 35.75 16.70 10.09
C ASP A 420 35.23 16.65 8.65
N VAL A 421 36.14 16.74 7.69
CA VAL A 421 35.82 16.67 6.26
C VAL A 421 36.25 15.31 5.72
N MET A 422 35.28 14.59 5.18
CA MET A 422 35.49 13.24 4.68
C MET A 422 35.11 13.14 3.20
N VAL A 423 35.82 12.29 2.48
CA VAL A 423 35.48 11.92 1.11
C VAL A 423 35.22 10.42 1.07
N TYR A 424 34.14 10.03 0.45
CA TYR A 424 33.74 8.63 0.33
C TYR A 424 33.01 8.37 -0.99
N SER A 425 32.94 7.12 -1.34
CA SER A 425 32.18 6.65 -2.48
C SER A 425 30.83 6.05 -2.01
N GLU A 426 29.80 6.21 -2.79
CA GLU A 426 28.43 5.76 -2.47
C GLU A 426 28.37 4.25 -2.19
N TYR A 427 29.18 3.44 -2.87
CA TYR A 427 29.19 1.97 -2.77
C TYR A 427 30.34 1.42 -1.94
N SER A 428 30.98 2.25 -1.14
CA SER A 428 32.12 1.83 -0.30
C SER A 428 31.94 2.31 1.15
N ASN A 429 32.19 1.43 2.09
CA ASN A 429 32.27 1.78 3.51
C ASN A 429 33.58 2.49 3.88
N ALA A 430 34.47 2.71 2.91
CA ALA A 430 35.75 3.37 3.12
C ALA A 430 35.63 4.87 2.87
N TYR A 431 36.01 5.66 3.85
CA TYR A 431 36.15 7.11 3.73
C TYR A 431 37.59 7.53 4.01
N VAL A 432 37.94 8.72 3.52
CA VAL A 432 39.22 9.36 3.82
C VAL A 432 38.94 10.71 4.47
N ASN A 433 39.50 10.93 5.64
CA ASN A 433 39.51 12.24 6.27
C ASN A 433 40.52 13.15 5.54
N VAL A 434 40.03 14.26 4.99
CA VAL A 434 40.86 15.24 4.25
C VAL A 434 41.17 16.49 5.08
N GLY A 435 40.75 16.50 6.35
CA GLY A 435 41.06 17.56 7.31
C GLY A 435 39.84 18.01 8.10
N THR A 436 39.98 19.14 8.77
CA THR A 436 38.92 19.78 9.58
C THR A 436 38.64 21.19 9.05
N ILE A 437 37.40 21.67 9.24
CA ILE A 437 37.02 23.03 8.91
C ILE A 437 36.09 23.62 9.96
N THR A 438 36.28 24.90 10.28
CA THR A 438 35.33 25.63 11.10
C THR A 438 34.46 26.52 10.22
N ILE A 439 33.16 26.32 10.30
CA ILE A 439 32.13 27.13 9.68
C ILE A 439 31.73 28.21 10.72
N ASP A 440 32.06 29.44 10.45
CA ASP A 440 31.89 30.60 11.35
C ASP A 440 31.25 31.79 10.63
N SER A 441 30.81 31.61 9.42
CA SER A 441 30.22 32.62 8.55
C SER A 441 29.29 32.02 7.52
N LYS A 442 28.39 32.84 6.97
CA LYS A 442 27.38 32.39 5.96
C LYS A 442 27.98 31.81 4.67
N THR A 443 29.24 32.17 4.36
CA THR A 443 29.93 31.58 3.19
C THR A 443 31.38 31.35 3.55
N LYS A 444 31.82 30.14 3.36
CA LYS A 444 33.23 29.72 3.53
C LYS A 444 33.69 29.07 2.23
N SER A 445 34.94 29.27 1.85
CA SER A 445 35.55 28.59 0.71
C SER A 445 36.86 27.96 1.12
N ARG A 446 37.05 26.68 0.79
CA ARG A 446 38.29 25.95 1.04
C ARG A 446 38.45 24.75 0.15
N ASP A 447 39.62 24.59 -0.43
CA ASP A 447 39.99 23.40 -1.19
C ASP A 447 40.60 22.35 -0.26
N PHE A 448 40.40 21.07 -0.63
CA PHE A 448 40.97 19.95 0.10
C PHE A 448 41.70 19.01 -0.86
N VAL A 449 42.69 18.30 -0.30
CA VAL A 449 43.50 17.34 -1.02
C VAL A 449 43.27 15.94 -0.46
N ILE A 450 42.98 14.99 -1.35
CA ILE A 450 42.82 13.58 -1.02
C ILE A 450 44.17 12.91 -1.08
N SER A 451 44.69 12.48 0.08
CA SER A 451 45.88 11.63 0.17
C SER A 451 45.45 10.18 -0.01
N GLY A 452 45.83 9.60 -1.15
CA GLY A 452 45.46 8.24 -1.51
C GLY A 452 45.28 8.05 -3.01
N TYR A 453 44.69 6.93 -3.35
CA TYR A 453 44.50 6.50 -4.73
C TYR A 453 43.09 5.98 -4.91
N ALA A 454 42.40 6.49 -5.92
CA ALA A 454 41.11 5.92 -6.30
C ALA A 454 41.32 4.62 -7.09
N VAL A 455 40.52 3.65 -6.77
CA VAL A 455 40.47 2.38 -7.48
C VAL A 455 39.03 2.15 -7.95
N HIS A 456 38.86 2.10 -9.26
CA HIS A 456 37.61 1.68 -9.89
C HIS A 456 37.72 0.21 -10.26
N VAL A 457 36.80 -0.61 -9.81
CA VAL A 457 36.73 -2.03 -10.17
C VAL A 457 35.40 -2.35 -10.81
N LYS A 458 35.45 -3.13 -11.89
CA LYS A 458 34.29 -3.77 -12.48
C LYS A 458 34.40 -5.27 -12.24
N MET A 459 33.46 -5.79 -11.46
CA MET A 459 33.41 -7.20 -11.09
C MET A 459 32.55 -7.96 -12.08
N VAL A 460 33.09 -9.03 -12.66
CA VAL A 460 32.37 -9.90 -13.60
C VAL A 460 32.51 -11.38 -13.22
N ASP A 461 31.48 -12.16 -13.54
CA ASP A 461 31.49 -13.61 -13.40
C ASP A 461 32.39 -14.30 -14.45
N SER A 462 32.43 -15.64 -14.48
CA SER A 462 33.18 -16.42 -15.46
C SER A 462 32.76 -16.16 -16.90
N ASP A 463 31.52 -15.83 -17.13
CA ASP A 463 30.91 -15.59 -18.44
C ASP A 463 31.04 -14.11 -18.88
N GLY A 464 31.56 -13.25 -18.00
CA GLY A 464 31.78 -11.84 -18.26
C GLY A 464 30.56 -10.94 -17.91
N ASN A 465 29.54 -11.49 -17.25
CA ASN A 465 28.39 -10.71 -16.82
C ASN A 465 28.69 -9.91 -15.55
N PRO A 466 28.12 -8.69 -15.40
CA PRO A 466 28.32 -7.88 -14.20
C PRO A 466 27.82 -8.58 -12.93
N MET A 467 28.63 -8.63 -11.89
CA MET A 467 28.23 -9.08 -10.55
C MET A 467 27.60 -7.93 -9.79
N LYS A 468 26.26 -7.92 -9.69
CA LYS A 468 25.44 -6.81 -9.18
C LYS A 468 25.12 -6.98 -7.69
N GLY A 469 25.31 -5.94 -6.89
CA GLY A 469 24.92 -5.92 -5.48
C GLY A 469 25.73 -6.87 -4.59
N GLU A 470 26.86 -7.38 -5.06
CA GLU A 470 27.71 -8.30 -4.31
C GLU A 470 28.70 -7.54 -3.41
N GLN A 471 28.88 -8.03 -2.19
CA GLN A 471 29.79 -7.43 -1.23
C GLN A 471 31.14 -8.12 -1.24
N PHE A 472 32.19 -7.38 -1.59
CA PHE A 472 33.57 -7.85 -1.65
C PHE A 472 34.44 -7.27 -0.53
N SER A 473 35.48 -7.98 -0.15
CA SER A 473 36.63 -7.42 0.55
C SER A 473 37.79 -7.20 -0.44
N PHE A 474 38.47 -6.07 -0.25
CA PHE A 474 39.65 -5.66 -1.05
C PHE A 474 40.85 -5.60 -0.12
N VAL A 475 41.69 -6.61 -0.21
CA VAL A 475 42.73 -6.92 0.77
C VAL A 475 44.09 -6.60 0.18
N ASN A 476 44.89 -5.79 0.87
CA ASN A 476 46.28 -5.58 0.49
C ASN A 476 47.07 -6.91 0.67
N THR A 477 47.76 -7.36 -0.36
CA THR A 477 48.44 -8.66 -0.34
C THR A 477 49.71 -8.70 0.56
N GLU A 478 50.24 -7.52 0.92
CA GLU A 478 51.42 -7.39 1.80
C GLU A 478 51.02 -7.02 3.24
N ASP A 479 49.78 -6.52 3.43
CA ASP A 479 49.25 -6.09 4.74
C ASP A 479 47.76 -6.38 4.81
N GLU A 480 47.39 -7.56 5.26
CA GLU A 480 45.99 -7.99 5.35
C GLU A 480 45.16 -7.11 6.29
N THR A 481 45.79 -6.32 7.16
CA THR A 481 45.04 -5.34 8.02
C THR A 481 44.52 -4.15 7.22
N ASP A 482 45.11 -3.85 6.06
CA ASP A 482 44.58 -2.85 5.12
C ASP A 482 43.54 -3.51 4.19
N THR A 483 42.39 -3.78 4.76
CA THR A 483 41.24 -4.32 4.07
C THR A 483 40.13 -3.27 3.95
N LYS A 484 39.55 -3.10 2.75
CA LYS A 484 38.37 -2.29 2.46
C LYS A 484 37.25 -3.19 2.06
N TYR A 485 36.00 -2.73 2.30
CA TYR A 485 34.79 -3.43 1.87
C TYR A 485 34.03 -2.56 0.89
N PHE A 486 33.47 -3.18 -0.13
CA PHE A 486 32.64 -2.49 -1.11
C PHE A 486 31.47 -3.36 -1.59
N CYS A 487 30.41 -2.71 -2.06
CA CYS A 487 29.33 -3.35 -2.80
C CYS A 487 29.36 -2.89 -4.25
N THR A 488 29.07 -3.79 -5.18
CA THR A 488 28.95 -3.44 -6.58
C THR A 488 27.57 -2.84 -6.90
N ASN A 489 27.52 -1.85 -7.78
CA ASN A 489 26.29 -1.27 -8.31
C ASN A 489 25.61 -2.22 -9.33
N THR A 490 24.56 -1.73 -10.01
CA THR A 490 23.82 -2.48 -11.04
C THR A 490 24.65 -2.82 -12.28
N GLU A 491 25.78 -2.13 -12.50
CA GLU A 491 26.72 -2.38 -13.60
C GLU A 491 27.90 -3.28 -13.18
N GLY A 492 27.89 -3.77 -11.93
CA GLY A 492 28.97 -4.55 -11.35
C GLY A 492 30.18 -3.70 -10.95
N GLU A 493 30.05 -2.40 -10.82
CA GLU A 493 31.12 -1.45 -10.58
C GLU A 493 31.16 -0.98 -9.13
N ALA A 494 32.37 -0.69 -8.64
CA ALA A 494 32.59 -0.04 -7.36
C ALA A 494 33.81 0.89 -7.40
N TYR A 495 33.77 1.90 -6.54
CA TYR A 495 34.80 2.92 -6.41
C TYR A 495 35.33 2.94 -4.97
N LEU A 496 36.62 2.85 -4.79
CA LEU A 496 37.30 2.74 -3.51
C LEU A 496 38.41 3.79 -3.40
N ILE A 497 38.78 4.11 -2.17
CA ILE A 497 40.03 4.85 -1.90
C ILE A 497 40.97 3.93 -1.09
N VAL A 498 42.18 3.73 -1.58
CA VAL A 498 43.26 3.08 -0.84
C VAL A 498 44.30 4.11 -0.44
N SER A 499 44.87 3.96 0.75
CA SER A 499 45.76 4.97 1.35
C SER A 499 47.20 4.88 0.85
N LYS A 500 47.62 3.73 0.28
CA LYS A 500 49.00 3.50 -0.13
C LYS A 500 49.07 2.67 -1.42
N PRO A 501 50.17 2.81 -2.19
CA PRO A 501 50.45 1.89 -3.28
C PRO A 501 50.57 0.45 -2.77
N GLY A 502 50.29 -0.51 -3.63
CA GLY A 502 50.36 -1.94 -3.30
C GLY A 502 49.51 -2.78 -4.25
N THR A 503 49.58 -4.09 -4.08
CA THR A 503 48.71 -5.01 -4.79
C THR A 503 47.55 -5.41 -3.88
N TYR A 504 46.36 -5.21 -4.38
CA TYR A 504 45.11 -5.49 -3.66
C TYR A 504 44.37 -6.62 -4.35
N LYS A 505 43.82 -7.53 -3.55
CA LYS A 505 43.08 -8.71 -4.00
C LYS A 505 41.62 -8.57 -3.67
N ALA A 506 40.75 -8.69 -4.67
CA ALA A 506 39.31 -8.73 -4.44
C ALA A 506 38.86 -10.14 -4.04
N MET A 507 38.12 -10.22 -2.95
CA MET A 507 37.63 -11.48 -2.38
C MET A 507 36.13 -11.42 -2.17
N LEU A 508 35.39 -12.42 -2.62
CA LEU A 508 34.02 -12.67 -2.25
C LEU A 508 33.97 -13.95 -1.41
N ARG A 509 33.60 -13.82 -0.13
CA ARG A 509 33.69 -14.91 0.85
C ARG A 509 35.16 -15.41 0.97
N LYS A 510 35.50 -16.57 0.41
CA LYS A 510 36.87 -17.12 0.41
C LYS A 510 37.45 -17.25 -1.00
N GLU A 511 36.77 -16.81 -2.01
CA GLU A 511 37.14 -16.91 -3.41
C GLU A 511 37.83 -15.64 -3.90
N SER A 512 38.87 -15.78 -4.71
CA SER A 512 39.60 -14.67 -5.32
C SER A 512 39.01 -14.30 -6.66
N TYR A 513 38.82 -12.99 -6.86
CA TYR A 513 38.36 -12.42 -8.13
C TYR A 513 39.44 -11.60 -8.84
N GLY A 514 40.70 -11.84 -8.53
CA GLY A 514 41.82 -11.17 -9.15
C GLY A 514 42.46 -10.10 -8.29
N THR A 515 43.45 -9.43 -8.84
CA THR A 515 44.26 -8.41 -8.15
C THR A 515 44.35 -7.13 -8.97
N VAL A 516 44.51 -6.02 -8.26
CA VAL A 516 44.82 -4.70 -8.83
C VAL A 516 46.10 -4.20 -8.20
N THR A 517 47.03 -3.73 -9.01
CA THR A 517 48.23 -3.07 -8.51
C THR A 517 48.10 -1.57 -8.65
N VAL A 518 48.14 -0.88 -7.54
CA VAL A 518 48.14 0.58 -7.42
C VAL A 518 49.59 1.04 -7.27
N THR A 519 50.03 1.91 -8.14
CA THR A 519 51.40 2.44 -8.10
C THR A 519 51.42 3.90 -7.65
N ASP A 520 51.39 4.82 -8.59
CA ASP A 520 51.51 6.26 -8.34
C ASP A 520 50.29 7.09 -8.80
N LYS A 521 49.28 6.41 -9.37
CA LYS A 521 48.06 7.05 -9.87
C LYS A 521 46.80 6.24 -9.57
N ASN A 522 45.67 6.86 -9.75
CA ASN A 522 44.36 6.21 -9.75
C ASN A 522 44.29 5.12 -10.84
N VAL A 523 43.60 4.03 -10.58
CA VAL A 523 43.54 2.85 -11.45
C VAL A 523 42.15 2.32 -11.66
N SER A 524 41.88 1.82 -12.87
CA SER A 524 40.68 1.05 -13.19
C SER A 524 41.02 -0.37 -13.57
N ALA A 525 40.25 -1.35 -13.16
CA ALA A 525 40.43 -2.76 -13.46
C ALA A 525 39.10 -3.50 -13.63
N ILE A 526 39.11 -4.49 -14.54
CA ILE A 526 38.03 -5.47 -14.63
C ILE A 526 38.54 -6.73 -13.93
N LEU A 527 37.82 -7.16 -12.91
CA LEU A 527 38.18 -8.32 -12.11
C LEU A 527 37.16 -9.44 -12.30
N ARG A 528 37.67 -10.66 -12.40
CA ARG A 528 36.87 -11.87 -12.56
C ARG A 528 37.36 -12.97 -11.64
N LYS A 529 36.52 -13.95 -11.36
CA LYS A 529 36.91 -15.11 -10.57
C LYS A 529 38.17 -15.72 -11.15
N SER A 530 39.21 -15.84 -10.32
CA SER A 530 40.43 -16.54 -10.70
C SER A 530 40.10 -18.01 -10.91
N GLU A 531 40.54 -18.59 -12.02
CA GLU A 531 40.51 -20.04 -12.17
C GLU A 531 41.38 -20.68 -11.08
N PRO A 532 40.98 -21.81 -10.51
CA PRO A 532 41.65 -22.46 -9.39
C PRO A 532 43.06 -22.93 -9.75
#